data_eddc6372a97ee34988e9afdebee577da
#
_entry.id   eddc6372a97ee34988e9afdebee577da
#
_cell.length_a   1.000
_cell.length_b   1.000
_cell.length_c   1.000
_cell.angle_alpha   90.00
_cell.angle_beta   90.00
_cell.angle_gamma   90.00
#
_symmetry.space_group_name_H-M   'P 1'
#
loop_
_entity.id
_entity.type
_entity.pdbx_description
1 polymer ?
#
loop_
_entity_poly.entity_id
_entity_poly.type
_entity_poly.pdbx_seq_one_letter_code
_entity_poly.pdbx_strand_id
1 'polypeptide(L)'
;MLNTNILKKNGIKPGSFFLTIGRVDPIKNLETLIDAFKQHDHGEYQLVIGGDVDNAYGKTILERAKGCKNIIFPGVVYGEAKAALLQNCLAYCLVSSSEGLPIALLEGMSYGKIPVVTRIPSIQEVLEKYNIGLWSVVKNVGQLACNMKTIEDEYEKYSGQGKIAQEIVEQNYTWPHICDKFLNMVKKF
;
A
#
# COMPACT_ATOMS: atom_id res chain seq x y z
N MET A 1 -3.04 22.81 -6.46
CA MET A 1 -1.87 21.89 -6.54
C MET A 1 -1.68 21.27 -5.17
N LEU A 2 -1.60 19.94 -5.07
CA LEU A 2 -1.32 19.29 -3.79
C LEU A 2 0.06 19.72 -3.27
N ASN A 3 0.16 19.91 -1.97
CA ASN A 3 1.39 20.30 -1.31
C ASN A 3 2.40 19.13 -1.32
N THR A 4 3.30 19.09 -2.29
CA THR A 4 4.33 18.06 -2.42
C THR A 4 5.52 18.24 -1.48
N ASN A 5 5.39 19.12 -0.47
CA ASN A 5 6.47 19.42 0.47
C ASN A 5 6.98 18.17 1.21
N ILE A 6 6.07 17.21 1.51
CA ILE A 6 6.42 15.94 2.17
C ILE A 6 7.43 15.12 1.34
N LEU A 7 7.29 15.10 0.02
CA LEU A 7 8.20 14.38 -0.88
C LEU A 7 9.60 15.01 -0.82
N LYS A 8 9.67 16.33 -1.03
CA LYS A 8 10.94 17.08 -1.02
C LYS A 8 11.65 16.98 0.33
N LYS A 9 10.90 17.18 1.44
CA LYS A 9 11.45 17.15 2.80
C LYS A 9 12.11 15.81 3.14
N ASN A 10 11.56 14.71 2.61
CA ASN A 10 12.04 13.36 2.90
C ASN A 10 12.89 12.75 1.77
N GLY A 11 13.21 13.49 0.70
CA GLY A 11 13.96 12.98 -0.44
C GLY A 11 13.24 11.86 -1.20
N ILE A 12 11.89 11.90 -1.22
CA ILE A 12 11.06 10.89 -1.89
C ILE A 12 10.92 11.27 -3.37
N LYS A 13 11.25 10.33 -4.26
CA LYS A 13 11.21 10.51 -5.71
C LYS A 13 9.82 10.19 -6.26
N PRO A 14 9.07 11.16 -6.82
CA PRO A 14 7.75 10.90 -7.39
C PRO A 14 7.80 9.80 -8.47
N GLY A 15 6.82 8.90 -8.46
CA GLY A 15 6.73 7.80 -9.43
C GLY A 15 7.70 6.65 -9.22
N SER A 16 8.61 6.74 -8.23
CA SER A 16 9.67 5.75 -8.02
C SER A 16 9.66 5.19 -6.59
N PHE A 17 8.49 5.01 -5.98
CA PHE A 17 8.43 4.42 -4.64
C PHE A 17 7.20 3.54 -4.42
N PHE A 18 7.41 2.46 -3.67
CA PHE A 18 6.37 1.66 -3.06
C PHE A 18 5.90 2.33 -1.78
N LEU A 19 4.61 2.29 -1.50
CA LEU A 19 4.03 2.97 -0.35
C LEU A 19 3.22 2.02 0.52
N THR A 20 3.41 2.11 1.82
CA THR A 20 2.47 1.62 2.81
C THR A 20 2.21 2.70 3.85
N ILE A 21 0.95 2.88 4.27
CA ILE A 21 0.57 3.85 5.30
C ILE A 21 -0.37 3.16 6.29
N GLY A 22 -0.09 3.29 7.58
CA GLY A 22 -0.96 2.76 8.61
C GLY A 22 -0.30 2.71 9.98
N ARG A 23 -0.95 2.00 10.91
CA ARG A 23 -0.34 1.73 12.21
C ARG A 23 0.89 0.84 12.03
N VAL A 24 1.96 1.17 12.71
CA VAL A 24 3.15 0.33 12.79
C VAL A 24 2.92 -0.71 13.90
N ASP A 25 2.45 -1.88 13.48
CA ASP A 25 1.93 -2.96 14.31
C ASP A 25 2.34 -4.31 13.71
N PRO A 26 2.65 -5.35 14.52
CA PRO A 26 3.06 -6.67 14.03
C PRO A 26 2.13 -7.29 12.98
N ILE A 27 0.82 -7.04 13.07
CA ILE A 27 -0.17 -7.56 12.11
C ILE A 27 0.08 -7.06 10.68
N LYS A 28 0.77 -5.91 10.53
CA LYS A 28 1.10 -5.30 9.23
C LYS A 28 2.30 -5.95 8.54
N ASN A 29 3.03 -6.83 9.23
CA ASN A 29 4.20 -7.55 8.69
C ASN A 29 5.23 -6.65 7.98
N LEU A 30 5.50 -5.46 8.52
CA LEU A 30 6.42 -4.52 7.90
C LEU A 30 7.86 -5.06 7.80
N GLU A 31 8.24 -5.98 8.68
CA GLU A 31 9.50 -6.73 8.57
C GLU A 31 9.58 -7.52 7.27
N THR A 32 8.49 -8.18 6.87
CA THR A 32 8.44 -8.92 5.60
C THR A 32 8.58 -7.99 4.40
N LEU A 33 7.94 -6.82 4.46
CA LEU A 33 8.03 -5.80 3.40
C LEU A 33 9.45 -5.23 3.27
N ILE A 34 10.10 -4.93 4.39
CA ILE A 34 11.48 -4.45 4.43
C ILE A 34 12.44 -5.51 3.89
N ASP A 35 12.29 -6.76 4.35
CA ASP A 35 13.16 -7.86 3.89
C ASP A 35 12.99 -8.12 2.39
N ALA A 36 11.76 -8.09 1.90
CA ALA A 36 11.47 -8.23 0.48
C ALA A 36 12.14 -7.10 -0.34
N PHE A 37 11.99 -5.87 0.12
CA PHE A 37 12.63 -4.73 -0.54
C PHE A 37 14.16 -4.80 -0.49
N LYS A 38 14.77 -5.42 0.51
CA LYS A 38 16.23 -5.57 0.63
C LYS A 38 16.81 -6.73 -0.18
N GLN A 39 15.98 -7.63 -0.75
CA GLN A 39 16.46 -8.80 -1.51
C GLN A 39 17.06 -8.45 -2.88
N HIS A 40 16.68 -7.32 -3.45
CA HIS A 40 17.15 -6.89 -4.76
C HIS A 40 17.81 -5.51 -4.69
N ASP A 41 18.63 -5.22 -5.67
CA ASP A 41 19.05 -3.84 -5.93
C ASP A 41 17.90 -3.14 -6.67
N HIS A 42 17.27 -2.20 -6.00
CA HIS A 42 16.15 -1.42 -6.54
C HIS A 42 16.60 -0.12 -7.23
N GLY A 43 17.93 0.10 -7.38
CA GLY A 43 18.47 1.30 -8.01
C GLY A 43 17.93 2.57 -7.36
N GLU A 44 17.10 3.31 -8.10
CA GLU A 44 16.50 4.57 -7.63
C GLU A 44 15.15 4.41 -6.93
N TYR A 45 14.56 3.22 -6.97
CA TYR A 45 13.27 3.00 -6.30
C TYR A 45 13.41 3.02 -4.78
N GLN A 46 12.33 3.41 -4.12
CA GLN A 46 12.28 3.62 -2.68
C GLN A 46 11.10 2.85 -2.07
N LEU A 47 11.22 2.52 -0.78
CA LEU A 47 10.12 2.04 0.04
C LEU A 47 9.75 3.10 1.07
N VAL A 48 8.53 3.60 1.03
CA VAL A 48 8.03 4.62 1.95
C VAL A 48 7.03 3.99 2.92
N ILE A 49 7.33 4.06 4.21
CA ILE A 49 6.52 3.50 5.29
C ILE A 49 5.99 4.64 6.16
N GLY A 50 4.75 5.06 5.93
CA GLY A 50 4.09 6.11 6.71
C GLY A 50 3.38 5.54 7.93
N GLY A 51 3.74 6.03 9.12
CA GLY A 51 3.14 5.62 10.38
C GLY A 51 3.98 6.03 11.58
N ASP A 52 3.43 5.79 12.78
CA ASP A 52 4.14 6.05 14.02
C ASP A 52 5.09 4.90 14.35
N VAL A 53 6.38 5.18 14.31
CA VAL A 53 7.45 4.22 14.66
C VAL A 53 7.95 4.37 16.10
N ASP A 54 7.36 5.26 16.88
CA ASP A 54 7.79 5.54 18.26
C ASP A 54 7.16 4.57 19.30
N ASN A 55 7.12 3.30 18.92
CA ASN A 55 6.68 2.20 19.77
C ASN A 55 7.68 1.04 19.73
N ALA A 56 7.50 0.02 20.55
CA ALA A 56 8.43 -1.11 20.65
C ALA A 56 8.63 -1.82 19.30
N TYR A 57 7.56 -2.10 18.58
CA TYR A 57 7.63 -2.73 17.25
C TYR A 57 8.25 -1.79 16.20
N GLY A 58 7.89 -0.50 16.22
CA GLY A 58 8.49 0.51 15.34
C GLY A 58 10.01 0.58 15.47
N LYS A 59 10.55 0.47 16.69
CA LYS A 59 12.01 0.41 16.91
C LYS A 59 12.64 -0.81 16.24
N THR A 60 11.99 -1.98 16.27
CA THR A 60 12.49 -3.17 15.56
C THR A 60 12.45 -2.98 14.04
N ILE A 61 11.44 -2.30 13.53
CA ILE A 61 11.29 -1.96 12.10
C ILE A 61 12.38 -0.98 11.65
N LEU A 62 12.66 0.06 12.43
CA LEU A 62 13.75 1.00 12.14
C LEU A 62 15.12 0.29 12.13
N GLU A 63 15.37 -0.58 13.12
CA GLU A 63 16.60 -1.37 13.17
C GLU A 63 16.75 -2.27 11.95
N ARG A 64 15.65 -2.93 11.54
CA ARG A 64 15.64 -3.79 10.35
C ARG A 64 15.91 -3.04 9.05
N ALA A 65 15.49 -1.78 8.97
CA ALA A 65 15.73 -0.92 7.81
C ALA A 65 17.15 -0.35 7.75
N LYS A 66 17.94 -0.43 8.82
CA LYS A 66 19.30 0.08 8.85
C LYS A 66 20.15 -0.42 7.69
N GLY A 67 20.97 0.48 7.18
CA GLY A 67 21.88 0.23 6.04
C GLY A 67 21.21 0.35 4.66
N CYS A 68 19.87 0.47 4.59
CA CYS A 68 19.17 0.70 3.33
C CYS A 68 18.64 2.14 3.26
N LYS A 69 19.37 3.00 2.53
CA LYS A 69 19.03 4.44 2.41
C LYS A 69 17.74 4.70 1.62
N ASN A 70 17.28 3.71 0.87
CA ASN A 70 16.08 3.80 0.04
C ASN A 70 14.79 3.45 0.83
N ILE A 71 14.88 3.09 2.11
CA ILE A 71 13.72 2.91 2.98
C ILE A 71 13.51 4.18 3.80
N ILE A 72 12.35 4.82 3.61
CA ILE A 72 12.06 6.15 4.15
C ILE A 72 10.86 6.08 5.09
N PHE A 73 11.00 6.69 6.25
CA PHE A 73 9.96 6.82 7.26
C PHE A 73 9.58 8.30 7.43
N PRO A 74 8.54 8.79 6.74
CA PRO A 74 8.12 10.19 6.86
C PRO A 74 7.38 10.49 8.17
N GLY A 75 7.19 9.49 9.04
CA GLY A 75 6.37 9.58 10.23
C GLY A 75 4.88 9.45 9.94
N VAL A 76 4.06 9.94 10.84
CA VAL A 76 2.60 9.94 10.69
C VAL A 76 2.20 10.97 9.64
N VAL A 77 1.33 10.58 8.70
CA VAL A 77 0.91 11.43 7.58
C VAL A 77 -0.62 11.51 7.47
N TYR A 78 -1.13 12.73 7.29
CA TYR A 78 -2.55 13.03 7.14
C TYR A 78 -2.80 14.05 6.04
N GLY A 79 -4.08 14.21 5.65
CA GLY A 79 -4.53 15.26 4.74
C GLY A 79 -3.71 15.34 3.46
N GLU A 80 -3.25 16.54 3.11
CA GLU A 80 -2.50 16.80 1.88
C GLU A 80 -1.18 16.02 1.79
N ALA A 81 -0.48 15.79 2.90
CA ALA A 81 0.75 15.02 2.91
C ALA A 81 0.51 13.55 2.53
N LYS A 82 -0.56 12.93 3.09
CA LYS A 82 -0.99 11.59 2.73
C LYS A 82 -1.43 11.52 1.27
N ALA A 83 -2.24 12.47 0.82
CA ALA A 83 -2.71 12.57 -0.56
C ALA A 83 -1.53 12.68 -1.55
N ALA A 84 -0.52 13.50 -1.22
CA ALA A 84 0.68 13.65 -2.05
C ALA A 84 1.47 12.34 -2.16
N LEU A 85 1.62 11.57 -1.09
CA LEU A 85 2.25 10.24 -1.15
C LEU A 85 1.44 9.27 -2.00
N LEU A 86 0.13 9.17 -1.76
CA LEU A 86 -0.76 8.29 -2.53
C LEU A 86 -0.78 8.65 -4.02
N GLN A 87 -0.81 9.93 -4.37
CA GLN A 87 -0.82 10.36 -5.76
C GLN A 87 0.47 10.03 -6.49
N ASN A 88 1.60 10.05 -5.80
CA ASN A 88 2.92 9.92 -6.43
C ASN A 88 3.60 8.57 -6.23
N CYS A 89 3.02 7.61 -5.51
CA CYS A 89 3.62 6.29 -5.39
C CYS A 89 3.43 5.47 -6.68
N LEU A 90 4.34 4.51 -6.88
CA LEU A 90 4.31 3.53 -7.96
C LEU A 90 3.21 2.49 -7.70
N ALA A 91 3.22 1.92 -6.50
CA ALA A 91 2.29 0.90 -6.06
C ALA A 91 2.00 1.04 -4.56
N TYR A 92 0.85 0.52 -4.12
CA TYR A 92 0.47 0.50 -2.72
C TYR A 92 0.61 -0.91 -2.14
N CYS A 93 1.39 -1.03 -1.07
CA CYS A 93 1.68 -2.31 -0.42
C CYS A 93 0.81 -2.49 0.84
N LEU A 94 0.05 -3.59 0.91
CA LEU A 94 -0.64 -4.03 2.13
C LEU A 94 -0.34 -5.50 2.37
N VAL A 95 0.66 -5.77 3.21
CA VAL A 95 1.20 -7.12 3.44
C VAL A 95 0.77 -7.73 4.77
N SER A 96 -0.34 -7.26 5.29
CA SER A 96 -0.90 -7.68 6.59
C SER A 96 -1.18 -9.18 6.66
N SER A 97 -1.13 -9.73 7.88
CA SER A 97 -1.57 -11.10 8.16
C SER A 97 -3.07 -11.20 8.43
N SER A 98 -3.72 -10.10 8.79
CA SER A 98 -5.17 -10.01 8.99
C SER A 98 -5.63 -8.56 8.84
N GLU A 99 -6.81 -8.38 8.28
CA GLU A 99 -7.53 -7.10 8.19
C GLU A 99 -9.03 -7.36 8.40
N GLY A 100 -9.71 -6.36 8.93
CA GLY A 100 -11.17 -6.26 8.80
C GLY A 100 -11.52 -5.77 7.39
N LEU A 101 -11.97 -4.53 7.25
CA LEU A 101 -12.03 -3.86 5.96
C LEU A 101 -10.67 -3.19 5.70
N PRO A 102 -9.96 -3.49 4.59
CA PRO A 102 -8.64 -2.95 4.32
C PRO A 102 -8.70 -1.49 3.80
N ILE A 103 -9.15 -0.54 4.63
CA ILE A 103 -9.38 0.86 4.24
C ILE A 103 -8.13 1.50 3.61
N ALA A 104 -6.96 1.24 4.17
CA ALA A 104 -5.72 1.78 3.64
C ALA A 104 -5.42 1.29 2.21
N LEU A 105 -5.80 0.05 1.87
CA LEU A 105 -5.72 -0.46 0.51
C LEU A 105 -6.73 0.27 -0.40
N LEU A 106 -7.98 0.42 0.06
CA LEU A 106 -9.01 1.14 -0.69
C LEU A 106 -8.59 2.59 -0.96
N GLU A 107 -7.93 3.24 -0.02
CA GLU A 107 -7.35 4.56 -0.24
C GLU A 107 -6.26 4.54 -1.33
N GLY A 108 -5.33 3.59 -1.31
CA GLY A 108 -4.34 3.42 -2.39
C GLY A 108 -5.00 3.19 -3.74
N MET A 109 -6.00 2.32 -3.78
CA MET A 109 -6.79 2.01 -4.98
C MET A 109 -7.54 3.24 -5.52
N SER A 110 -8.09 4.10 -4.66
CA SER A 110 -8.80 5.32 -5.08
C SER A 110 -7.90 6.33 -5.81
N TYR A 111 -6.59 6.25 -5.59
CA TYR A 111 -5.58 7.01 -6.34
C TYR A 111 -5.03 6.26 -7.57
N GLY A 112 -5.66 5.17 -7.97
CA GLY A 112 -5.26 4.39 -9.13
C GLY A 112 -3.91 3.65 -8.93
N LYS A 113 -3.60 3.21 -7.72
CA LYS A 113 -2.33 2.53 -7.44
C LYS A 113 -2.43 1.02 -7.59
N ILE A 114 -1.38 0.42 -8.13
CA ILE A 114 -1.27 -1.03 -8.29
C ILE A 114 -1.23 -1.67 -6.89
N PRO A 115 -2.13 -2.62 -6.57
CA PRO A 115 -2.11 -3.30 -5.28
C PRO A 115 -0.99 -4.36 -5.22
N VAL A 116 -0.13 -4.27 -4.22
CA VAL A 116 0.83 -5.33 -3.83
C VAL A 116 0.39 -5.87 -2.48
N VAL A 117 -0.12 -7.08 -2.44
CA VAL A 117 -0.93 -7.53 -1.30
C VAL A 117 -0.63 -8.96 -0.86
N THR A 118 -0.94 -9.25 0.38
CA THR A 118 -0.98 -10.63 0.88
C THR A 118 -2.34 -11.27 0.64
N ARG A 119 -2.33 -12.60 0.43
CA ARG A 119 -3.54 -13.38 0.22
C ARG A 119 -4.20 -13.69 1.57
N ILE A 120 -5.10 -12.80 1.98
CA ILE A 120 -5.96 -12.96 3.17
C ILE A 120 -7.42 -12.73 2.78
N PRO A 121 -8.40 -13.32 3.50
CA PRO A 121 -9.82 -13.30 3.09
C PRO A 121 -10.37 -11.91 2.79
N SER A 122 -10.10 -10.92 3.63
CA SER A 122 -10.63 -9.56 3.45
C SER A 122 -10.07 -8.83 2.23
N ILE A 123 -8.82 -9.12 1.82
CA ILE A 123 -8.24 -8.56 0.59
C ILE A 123 -8.75 -9.33 -0.63
N GLN A 124 -8.90 -10.65 -0.53
CA GLN A 124 -9.49 -11.47 -1.60
C GLN A 124 -10.91 -11.01 -1.93
N GLU A 125 -11.74 -10.73 -0.91
CA GLU A 125 -13.09 -10.20 -1.11
C GLU A 125 -13.12 -8.91 -1.95
N VAL A 126 -12.12 -8.05 -1.78
CA VAL A 126 -12.02 -6.78 -2.52
C VAL A 126 -11.51 -6.98 -3.95
N LEU A 127 -10.50 -7.82 -4.17
CA LEU A 127 -9.70 -7.83 -5.40
C LEU A 127 -9.84 -9.08 -6.26
N GLU A 128 -10.09 -10.27 -5.67
CA GLU A 128 -9.89 -11.56 -6.37
C GLU A 128 -10.79 -11.69 -7.60
N LYS A 129 -12.06 -11.29 -7.51
CA LYS A 129 -13.00 -11.36 -8.63
C LYS A 129 -12.63 -10.47 -9.84
N TYR A 130 -11.75 -9.47 -9.64
CA TYR A 130 -11.33 -8.56 -10.69
C TYR A 130 -9.98 -8.95 -11.30
N ASN A 131 -9.34 -9.98 -10.75
CA ASN A 131 -8.04 -10.49 -11.21
C ASN A 131 -6.95 -9.40 -11.28
N ILE A 132 -6.90 -8.53 -10.25
CA ILE A 132 -5.89 -7.47 -10.11
C ILE A 132 -5.06 -7.66 -8.84
N GLY A 133 -3.94 -6.95 -8.78
CA GLY A 133 -2.98 -6.99 -7.68
C GLY A 133 -1.90 -8.05 -7.87
N LEU A 134 -0.74 -7.79 -7.32
CA LEU A 134 0.34 -8.76 -7.21
C LEU A 134 0.29 -9.40 -5.82
N TRP A 135 0.03 -10.69 -5.81
CA TRP A 135 -0.30 -11.44 -4.61
C TRP A 135 0.91 -12.18 -4.04
N SER A 136 1.04 -12.18 -2.73
CA SER A 136 1.99 -13.02 -2.00
C SER A 136 1.32 -13.79 -0.86
N VAL A 137 1.87 -14.93 -0.49
CA VAL A 137 1.52 -15.59 0.75
C VAL A 137 2.01 -14.76 1.92
N VAL A 138 1.26 -14.74 3.02
CA VAL A 138 1.63 -14.02 4.25
C VAL A 138 3.03 -14.45 4.69
N LYS A 139 3.89 -13.47 4.98
CA LYS A 139 5.29 -13.64 5.38
C LYS A 139 6.21 -14.31 4.34
N ASN A 140 5.79 -14.44 3.10
CA ASN A 140 6.66 -14.94 2.04
C ASN A 140 7.47 -13.80 1.41
N VAL A 141 8.66 -13.59 1.97
CA VAL A 141 9.60 -12.53 1.57
C VAL A 141 9.99 -12.66 0.09
N GLY A 142 10.34 -13.87 -0.37
CA GLY A 142 10.79 -14.08 -1.75
C GLY A 142 9.71 -13.78 -2.79
N GLN A 143 8.47 -14.23 -2.54
CA GLN A 143 7.34 -13.94 -3.44
C GLN A 143 7.03 -12.44 -3.49
N LEU A 144 7.06 -11.76 -2.34
CA LEU A 144 6.84 -10.32 -2.27
C LEU A 144 7.95 -9.55 -3.00
N ALA A 145 9.21 -9.95 -2.83
CA ALA A 145 10.36 -9.36 -3.52
C ALA A 145 10.23 -9.51 -5.05
N CYS A 146 9.86 -10.70 -5.53
CA CYS A 146 9.57 -10.91 -6.95
C CYS A 146 8.44 -10.01 -7.47
N ASN A 147 7.37 -9.84 -6.70
CA ASN A 147 6.25 -8.97 -7.07
C ASN A 147 6.70 -7.50 -7.19
N MET A 148 7.50 -7.02 -6.24
CA MET A 148 8.03 -5.65 -6.29
C MET A 148 8.93 -5.46 -7.52
N LYS A 149 9.85 -6.40 -7.76
CA LYS A 149 10.73 -6.36 -8.92
C LYS A 149 9.96 -6.43 -10.25
N THR A 150 8.91 -7.24 -10.31
CA THR A 150 8.03 -7.32 -11.49
C THR A 150 7.39 -5.95 -11.81
N ILE A 151 6.96 -5.19 -10.80
CA ILE A 151 6.39 -3.84 -11.04
C ILE A 151 7.46 -2.89 -11.55
N GLU A 152 8.67 -2.94 -11.03
CA GLU A 152 9.78 -2.09 -11.49
C GLU A 152 10.13 -2.37 -12.96
N ASP A 153 10.23 -3.65 -13.34
CA ASP A 153 10.67 -4.07 -14.66
C ASP A 153 9.54 -3.99 -15.72
N GLU A 154 8.28 -4.19 -15.31
CA GLU A 154 7.14 -4.33 -16.22
C GLU A 154 5.99 -3.36 -15.90
N TYR A 155 6.29 -2.15 -15.39
CA TYR A 155 5.27 -1.18 -14.93
C TYR A 155 4.15 -0.94 -15.94
N GLU A 156 4.49 -0.75 -17.21
CA GLU A 156 3.51 -0.47 -18.27
C GLU A 156 2.46 -1.58 -18.40
N LYS A 157 2.86 -2.84 -18.21
CA LYS A 157 1.97 -4.00 -18.24
C LYS A 157 0.96 -4.00 -17.08
N TYR A 158 1.38 -3.52 -15.92
CA TYR A 158 0.57 -3.52 -14.71
C TYR A 158 -0.14 -2.19 -14.43
N SER A 159 0.25 -1.11 -15.11
CA SER A 159 -0.30 0.23 -14.88
C SER A 159 -1.83 0.30 -15.06
N GLY A 160 -2.38 -0.46 -16.00
CA GLY A 160 -3.81 -0.59 -16.21
C GLY A 160 -4.59 -1.13 -15.00
N GLN A 161 -3.95 -1.92 -14.14
CA GLN A 161 -4.58 -2.44 -12.92
C GLN A 161 -4.92 -1.33 -11.92
N GLY A 162 -4.12 -0.26 -11.90
CA GLY A 162 -4.41 0.91 -11.08
C GLY A 162 -5.75 1.57 -11.44
N LYS A 163 -6.05 1.69 -12.73
CA LYS A 163 -7.33 2.21 -13.20
C LYS A 163 -8.50 1.31 -12.79
N ILE A 164 -8.36 0.01 -12.96
CA ILE A 164 -9.37 -0.97 -12.51
C ILE A 164 -9.56 -0.87 -10.98
N ALA A 165 -8.47 -0.75 -10.23
CA ALA A 165 -8.52 -0.59 -8.78
C ALA A 165 -9.32 0.66 -8.37
N GLN A 166 -9.13 1.79 -9.06
CA GLN A 166 -9.89 3.01 -8.83
C GLN A 166 -11.38 2.82 -9.13
N GLU A 167 -11.73 2.23 -10.26
CA GLU A 167 -13.11 1.93 -10.65
C GLU A 167 -13.82 1.03 -9.62
N ILE A 168 -13.13 0.04 -9.07
CA ILE A 168 -13.66 -0.82 -7.98
C ILE A 168 -14.08 0.01 -6.78
N VAL A 169 -13.23 0.95 -6.34
CA VAL A 169 -13.54 1.80 -5.19
C VAL A 169 -14.69 2.73 -5.49
N GLU A 170 -14.70 3.38 -6.64
CA GLU A 170 -15.75 4.31 -7.06
C GLU A 170 -17.12 3.63 -7.12
N GLN A 171 -17.16 2.39 -7.60
CA GLN A 171 -18.42 1.64 -7.79
C GLN A 171 -18.92 0.92 -6.54
N ASN A 172 -18.06 0.61 -5.55
CA ASN A 172 -18.43 -0.30 -4.48
C ASN A 172 -18.18 0.23 -3.07
N TYR A 173 -17.22 1.17 -2.89
CA TYR A 173 -16.71 1.55 -1.57
C TYR A 173 -16.82 3.03 -1.25
N THR A 174 -17.59 3.80 -2.05
CA THR A 174 -17.92 5.18 -1.72
C THR A 174 -19.05 5.27 -0.70
N TRP A 175 -19.08 6.33 0.09
CA TRP A 175 -20.14 6.54 1.07
C TRP A 175 -21.55 6.45 0.50
N PRO A 176 -21.91 7.05 -0.66
CA PRO A 176 -23.21 6.88 -1.27
C PRO A 176 -23.58 5.40 -1.47
N HIS A 177 -22.68 4.61 -2.07
CA HIS A 177 -22.93 3.18 -2.29
C HIS A 177 -23.12 2.38 -1.00
N ILE A 178 -22.32 2.68 0.02
CA ILE A 178 -22.44 2.01 1.33
C ILE A 178 -23.76 2.36 1.99
N CYS A 179 -24.16 3.64 1.98
CA CYS A 179 -25.43 4.10 2.51
C CYS A 179 -26.61 3.46 1.78
N ASP A 180 -26.60 3.40 0.45
CA ASP A 180 -27.64 2.77 -0.34
C ASP A 180 -27.78 1.27 -0.04
N LYS A 181 -26.65 0.55 0.06
CA LYS A 181 -26.66 -0.86 0.46
C LYS A 181 -27.26 -1.05 1.85
N PHE A 182 -26.89 -0.21 2.81
CA PHE A 182 -27.42 -0.25 4.16
C PHE A 182 -28.93 0.01 4.20
N LEU A 183 -29.38 1.09 3.54
CA LEU A 183 -30.81 1.44 3.47
C LEU A 183 -31.65 0.34 2.80
N ASN A 184 -31.12 -0.29 1.74
CA ASN A 184 -31.79 -1.39 1.06
C ASN A 184 -31.86 -2.66 1.93
N MET A 185 -30.88 -2.87 2.80
CA MET A 185 -30.93 -3.98 3.76
C MET A 185 -31.97 -3.75 4.85
N VAL A 186 -32.00 -2.54 5.44
CA VAL A 186 -32.94 -2.19 6.50
C VAL A 186 -34.40 -2.22 6.00
N LYS A 187 -34.68 -1.82 4.76
CA LYS A 187 -36.05 -1.85 4.16
C LYS A 187 -36.60 -3.26 3.94
N LYS A 188 -35.79 -4.30 4.07
CA LYS A 188 -36.22 -5.71 3.93
C LYS A 188 -36.74 -6.32 5.24
N PHE A 189 -36.60 -5.58 6.33
CA PHE A 189 -37.14 -5.93 7.66
C PHE A 189 -38.32 -5.05 7.99
#